data_bd2fde864592992f8c85d224f82e458f
#
_entry.id   bd2fde864592992f8c85d224f82e458f
#
_cell.length_a   1.000
_cell.length_b   1.000
_cell.length_c   1.000
_cell.angle_alpha   90.00
_cell.angle_beta   90.00
_cell.angle_gamma   90.00
#
_symmetry.space_group_name_H-M   'P 1'
#
loop_
_entity.id
_entity.type
_entity.pdbx_description
1 polymer ?
#
loop_
_entity_poly.entity_id
_entity_poly.type
_entity_poly.pdbx_seq_one_letter_code
_entity_poly.pdbx_strand_id
1 'polypeptide(L)'
;MRFQLLAIAACAALVPLAPASAAPESIAGRWKTDDGRALVEFGRCGEAICGRIVRLLAPEPPGGARDAENPKAALRSRKIDGLRIFWNLEPDGAKWSGEGYSPEDGRYFNAEVSRAGNRLRIKGCVMLFCRTVTWTPA
;
A
#
# COMPACT_ATOMS: atom_id res chain seq x y z
N MET A 1 24.41 -29.99 -67.62
CA MET A 1 23.64 -29.02 -66.82
C MET A 1 23.61 -29.50 -65.38
N ARG A 2 24.31 -28.81 -64.49
CA ARG A 2 24.34 -29.15 -63.06
C ARG A 2 23.44 -28.13 -62.35
N PHE A 3 22.31 -28.60 -61.81
CA PHE A 3 21.45 -27.77 -60.94
C PHE A 3 22.03 -27.79 -59.54
N GLN A 4 22.53 -26.65 -59.06
CA GLN A 4 22.89 -26.47 -57.65
C GLN A 4 21.64 -26.07 -56.87
N LEU A 5 21.22 -26.95 -55.97
CA LEU A 5 20.18 -26.65 -54.98
C LEU A 5 20.79 -25.81 -53.85
N LEU A 6 20.42 -24.55 -53.80
CA LEU A 6 20.71 -23.66 -52.64
C LEU A 6 19.77 -24.01 -51.48
N ALA A 7 20.31 -24.58 -50.46
CA ALA A 7 19.61 -24.81 -49.20
C ALA A 7 19.61 -23.48 -48.41
N ILE A 8 18.46 -22.86 -48.27
CA ILE A 8 18.26 -21.70 -47.38
C ILE A 8 18.06 -22.22 -45.98
N ALA A 9 19.05 -22.05 -45.10
CA ALA A 9 18.92 -22.32 -43.68
C ALA A 9 18.18 -21.16 -42.99
N ALA A 10 16.94 -21.38 -42.63
CA ALA A 10 16.18 -20.45 -41.81
C ALA A 10 16.65 -20.53 -40.35
N CYS A 11 17.44 -19.57 -39.88
CA CYS A 11 17.74 -19.39 -38.48
C CYS A 11 16.51 -18.84 -37.76
N ALA A 12 15.77 -19.68 -37.05
CA ALA A 12 14.75 -19.28 -36.13
C ALA A 12 15.41 -18.68 -34.90
N ALA A 13 15.39 -17.36 -34.78
CA ALA A 13 15.82 -16.64 -33.58
C ALA A 13 14.81 -16.91 -32.47
N LEU A 14 15.17 -17.72 -31.46
CA LEU A 14 14.43 -17.84 -30.21
C LEU A 14 14.61 -16.53 -29.42
N VAL A 15 13.58 -15.67 -29.43
CA VAL A 15 13.53 -14.51 -28.57
C VAL A 15 13.18 -15.03 -27.16
N PRO A 16 14.05 -14.85 -26.14
CA PRO A 16 13.68 -15.22 -24.79
C PRO A 16 12.55 -14.31 -24.31
N LEU A 17 11.39 -14.89 -23.98
CA LEU A 17 10.35 -14.21 -23.26
C LEU A 17 10.87 -13.90 -21.85
N ALA A 18 11.14 -12.64 -21.56
CA ALA A 18 11.38 -12.20 -20.19
C ALA A 18 10.12 -12.47 -19.34
N PRO A 19 10.27 -13.05 -18.14
CA PRO A 19 9.12 -13.26 -17.28
C PRO A 19 8.51 -11.89 -16.93
N ALA A 20 7.23 -11.70 -17.23
CA ALA A 20 6.49 -10.52 -16.81
C ALA A 20 6.49 -10.49 -15.28
N SER A 21 6.97 -9.38 -14.68
CA SER A 21 6.92 -9.16 -13.24
C SER A 21 5.46 -9.17 -12.82
N ALA A 22 5.05 -10.12 -11.94
CA ALA A 22 3.68 -10.19 -11.46
C ALA A 22 3.36 -8.92 -10.66
N ALA A 23 2.17 -8.33 -10.88
CA ALA A 23 1.66 -7.25 -10.06
C ALA A 23 1.51 -7.72 -8.60
N PRO A 24 1.68 -6.81 -7.60
CA PRO A 24 1.48 -7.19 -6.20
C PRO A 24 0.02 -7.60 -5.96
N GLU A 25 -0.21 -8.48 -4.98
CA GLU A 25 -1.55 -8.87 -4.57
C GLU A 25 -2.37 -7.64 -4.16
N SER A 26 -3.65 -7.60 -4.52
CA SER A 26 -4.53 -6.48 -4.21
C SER A 26 -4.65 -6.28 -2.70
N ILE A 27 -4.45 -5.05 -2.24
CA ILE A 27 -4.62 -4.64 -0.84
C ILE A 27 -6.00 -4.00 -0.60
N ALA A 28 -6.84 -3.89 -1.63
CA ALA A 28 -8.17 -3.30 -1.53
C ALA A 28 -9.04 -4.04 -0.50
N GLY A 29 -9.87 -3.28 0.19
CA GLY A 29 -10.78 -3.79 1.23
C GLY A 29 -10.56 -3.16 2.59
N ARG A 30 -11.25 -3.71 3.59
CA ARG A 30 -11.22 -3.23 4.98
C ARG A 30 -10.34 -4.12 5.84
N TRP A 31 -9.51 -3.47 6.61
CA TRP A 31 -8.54 -4.11 7.48
C TRP A 31 -8.62 -3.55 8.89
N LYS A 32 -8.53 -4.43 9.87
CA LYS A 32 -8.44 -4.07 11.27
C LYS A 32 -6.97 -3.89 11.67
N THR A 33 -6.66 -2.77 12.30
CA THR A 33 -5.32 -2.46 12.79
C THR A 33 -4.84 -3.50 13.81
N ASP A 34 -3.53 -3.64 13.95
CA ASP A 34 -2.89 -4.61 14.85
C ASP A 34 -3.27 -4.43 16.32
N ASP A 35 -3.49 -3.18 16.75
CA ASP A 35 -3.98 -2.82 18.08
C ASP A 35 -5.52 -2.99 18.24
N GLY A 36 -6.23 -3.32 17.16
CA GLY A 36 -7.68 -3.49 17.16
C GLY A 36 -8.49 -2.20 17.31
N ARG A 37 -7.88 -1.02 17.16
CA ARG A 37 -8.50 0.27 17.48
C ARG A 37 -9.22 0.93 16.30
N ALA A 38 -8.94 0.50 15.06
CA ALA A 38 -9.54 1.10 13.88
C ALA A 38 -9.74 0.11 12.74
N LEU A 39 -10.68 0.44 11.86
CA LEU A 39 -10.82 -0.15 10.54
C LEU A 39 -10.32 0.85 9.50
N VAL A 40 -9.45 0.38 8.62
CA VAL A 40 -8.89 1.14 7.51
C VAL A 40 -9.32 0.49 6.21
N GLU A 41 -9.83 1.29 5.28
CA GLU A 41 -10.20 0.84 3.95
C GLU A 41 -9.19 1.33 2.92
N PHE A 42 -8.65 0.40 2.16
CA PHE A 42 -7.83 0.69 0.98
C PHE A 42 -8.67 0.59 -0.28
N GLY A 43 -8.52 1.56 -1.15
CA GLY A 43 -9.21 1.64 -2.42
C GLY A 43 -8.53 2.57 -3.40
N ARG A 44 -9.01 2.61 -4.62
CA ARG A 44 -8.42 3.47 -5.65
C ARG A 44 -8.62 4.96 -5.37
N CYS A 45 -7.55 5.71 -5.62
CA CYS A 45 -7.49 7.17 -5.64
C CYS A 45 -6.84 7.60 -6.96
N GLY A 46 -7.61 7.67 -8.04
CA GLY A 46 -7.02 7.82 -9.37
C GLY A 46 -6.28 6.54 -9.78
N GLU A 47 -5.01 6.64 -10.15
CA GLU A 47 -4.18 5.50 -10.55
C GLU A 47 -3.50 4.79 -9.36
N ALA A 48 -3.40 5.48 -8.22
CA ALA A 48 -2.82 4.94 -7.00
C ALA A 48 -3.88 4.36 -6.06
N ILE A 49 -3.43 3.75 -4.96
CA ILE A 49 -4.25 3.29 -3.85
C ILE A 49 -4.11 4.28 -2.69
N CYS A 50 -5.23 4.57 -2.01
CA CYS A 50 -5.28 5.32 -0.77
C CYS A 50 -5.84 4.44 0.36
N GLY A 51 -5.50 4.78 1.60
CA GLY A 51 -6.07 4.19 2.79
C GLY A 51 -6.74 5.23 3.67
N ARG A 52 -7.94 4.95 4.16
CA ARG A 52 -8.75 5.84 5.00
C ARG A 52 -9.24 5.11 6.22
N ILE A 53 -9.17 5.77 7.38
CA ILE A 53 -9.86 5.28 8.57
C ILE A 53 -11.37 5.42 8.33
N VAL A 54 -12.08 4.29 8.31
CA VAL A 54 -13.53 4.28 8.07
C VAL A 54 -14.33 4.05 9.35
N ARG A 55 -13.68 3.61 10.42
CA ARG A 55 -14.29 3.43 11.73
C ARG A 55 -13.25 3.36 12.83
N LEU A 56 -13.50 4.06 13.92
CA LEU A 56 -12.78 3.87 15.17
C LEU A 56 -13.50 2.82 16.01
N LEU A 57 -12.75 1.87 16.56
CA LEU A 57 -13.24 0.77 17.40
C LEU A 57 -12.95 1.03 18.89
N ALA A 58 -11.97 1.90 19.18
CA ALA A 58 -11.67 2.34 20.53
C ALA A 58 -12.69 3.40 21.00
N PRO A 59 -12.94 3.53 22.32
CA PRO A 59 -13.74 4.61 22.85
C PRO A 59 -13.20 5.97 22.44
N GLU A 60 -14.10 6.86 22.02
CA GLU A 60 -13.76 8.21 21.61
C GLU A 60 -14.19 9.24 22.68
N PRO A 61 -13.46 10.35 22.81
CA PRO A 61 -13.89 11.46 23.66
C PRO A 61 -15.18 12.11 23.10
N PRO A 62 -15.91 12.88 23.92
CA PRO A 62 -17.06 13.64 23.45
C PRO A 62 -16.73 14.51 22.24
N GLY A 63 -17.54 14.44 21.19
CA GLY A 63 -17.29 15.14 19.92
C GLY A 63 -16.37 14.42 18.94
N GLY A 64 -15.88 13.22 19.30
CA GLY A 64 -15.01 12.39 18.47
C GLY A 64 -13.51 12.67 18.66
N ALA A 65 -12.69 11.69 18.31
CA ALA A 65 -11.23 11.81 18.35
C ALA A 65 -10.72 12.80 17.30
N ARG A 66 -9.75 13.63 17.70
CA ARG A 66 -9.12 14.65 16.86
C ARG A 66 -7.65 14.31 16.61
N ASP A 67 -7.13 14.86 15.52
CA ASP A 67 -5.73 14.71 15.11
C ASP A 67 -4.80 15.62 15.92
N ALA A 68 -4.90 15.50 17.24
CA ALA A 68 -4.27 16.42 18.21
C ALA A 68 -2.74 16.42 18.15
N GLU A 69 -2.14 15.31 17.72
CA GLU A 69 -0.69 15.15 17.62
C GLU A 69 -0.11 15.65 16.28
N ASN A 70 -0.96 16.17 15.39
CA ASN A 70 -0.48 16.64 14.08
C ASN A 70 0.57 17.76 14.25
N PRO A 71 1.72 17.68 13.57
CA PRO A 71 2.74 18.73 13.65
C PRO A 71 2.25 20.10 13.17
N LYS A 72 1.24 20.12 12.27
CA LYS A 72 0.60 21.35 11.81
C LYS A 72 -0.57 21.71 12.72
N ALA A 73 -0.44 22.81 13.45
CA ALA A 73 -1.46 23.27 14.39
C ALA A 73 -2.85 23.42 13.73
N ALA A 74 -2.91 23.89 12.50
CA ALA A 74 -4.16 24.07 11.74
C ALA A 74 -4.93 22.74 11.48
N LEU A 75 -4.27 21.58 11.54
CA LEU A 75 -4.87 20.27 11.30
C LEU A 75 -5.26 19.53 12.59
N ARG A 76 -4.91 20.05 13.78
CA ARG A 76 -5.15 19.35 15.06
C ARG A 76 -6.60 19.21 15.44
N SER A 77 -7.49 20.06 14.89
CA SER A 77 -8.91 20.02 15.15
C SER A 77 -9.70 19.09 14.22
N ARG A 78 -9.07 18.55 13.17
CA ARG A 78 -9.75 17.64 12.24
C ARG A 78 -10.06 16.30 12.90
N LYS A 79 -11.17 15.68 12.49
CA LYS A 79 -11.55 14.35 12.99
C LYS A 79 -10.63 13.27 12.44
N ILE A 80 -10.33 12.28 13.27
CA ILE A 80 -9.62 11.06 12.85
C ILE A 80 -10.56 10.13 12.07
N ASP A 81 -11.83 10.05 12.47
CA ASP A 81 -12.82 9.30 11.71
C ASP A 81 -12.96 9.85 10.29
N GLY A 82 -12.81 9.00 9.29
CA GLY A 82 -12.80 9.37 7.88
C GLY A 82 -11.46 9.90 7.35
N LEU A 83 -10.43 10.01 8.19
CA LEU A 83 -9.15 10.57 7.80
C LEU A 83 -8.39 9.65 6.83
N ARG A 84 -7.92 10.21 5.72
CA ARG A 84 -6.98 9.52 4.83
C ARG A 84 -5.61 9.48 5.50
N ILE A 85 -5.06 8.29 5.62
CA ILE A 85 -3.77 8.05 6.28
C ILE A 85 -2.74 7.34 5.40
N PHE A 86 -3.12 6.92 4.19
CA PHE A 86 -2.20 6.43 3.16
C PHE A 86 -2.46 7.10 1.83
N TRP A 87 -1.40 7.47 1.12
CA TRP A 87 -1.44 8.12 -0.18
C TRP A 87 -0.45 7.49 -1.14
N ASN A 88 -0.72 7.66 -2.44
CA ASN A 88 0.21 7.36 -3.50
C ASN A 88 0.80 5.96 -3.45
N LEU A 89 0.03 4.98 -2.95
CA LEU A 89 0.48 3.60 -2.97
C LEU A 89 0.43 3.08 -4.41
N GLU A 90 1.60 2.83 -4.97
CA GLU A 90 1.80 2.33 -6.32
C GLU A 90 2.49 0.98 -6.29
N PRO A 91 2.29 0.13 -7.33
CA PRO A 91 2.99 -1.14 -7.42
C PRO A 91 4.51 -0.97 -7.42
N ASP A 92 5.18 -1.75 -6.56
CA ASP A 92 6.63 -1.77 -6.42
C ASP A 92 7.09 -3.22 -6.18
N GLY A 93 7.31 -3.97 -7.27
CA GLY A 93 7.57 -5.40 -7.20
C GLY A 93 6.41 -6.16 -6.58
N ALA A 94 6.65 -6.88 -5.48
CA ALA A 94 5.64 -7.67 -4.76
C ALA A 94 4.83 -6.87 -3.71
N LYS A 95 5.06 -5.57 -3.64
CA LYS A 95 4.45 -4.69 -2.63
C LYS A 95 3.88 -3.42 -3.27
N TRP A 96 3.23 -2.61 -2.44
CA TRP A 96 2.76 -1.27 -2.75
C TRP A 96 3.60 -0.28 -1.94
N SER A 97 4.16 0.73 -2.58
CA SER A 97 4.98 1.75 -1.93
C SER A 97 4.36 3.13 -2.08
N GLY A 98 4.38 3.90 -1.02
CA GLY A 98 3.84 5.25 -0.97
C GLY A 98 4.09 5.92 0.37
N GLU A 99 3.13 6.68 0.83
CA GLU A 99 3.24 7.51 2.04
C GLU A 99 2.14 7.17 3.04
N GLY A 100 2.45 7.29 4.31
CA GLY A 100 1.51 7.10 5.40
C GLY A 100 1.61 8.18 6.47
N TYR A 101 0.58 8.25 7.29
CA TYR A 101 0.48 9.12 8.45
C TYR A 101 -0.12 8.39 9.63
N SER A 102 0.50 8.52 10.80
CA SER A 102 -0.01 8.00 12.07
C SER A 102 -0.58 9.15 12.91
N PRO A 103 -1.91 9.23 13.07
CA PRO A 103 -2.49 10.27 13.92
C PRO A 103 -2.20 10.06 15.41
N GLU A 104 -1.82 8.85 15.82
CA GLU A 104 -1.50 8.53 17.23
C GLU A 104 -0.25 9.28 17.72
N ASP A 105 0.75 9.42 16.88
CA ASP A 105 2.01 10.09 17.20
C ASP A 105 2.36 11.25 16.25
N GLY A 106 1.44 11.61 15.35
CA GLY A 106 1.59 12.77 14.47
C GLY A 106 2.73 12.63 13.45
N ARG A 107 3.05 11.39 13.04
CA ARG A 107 4.20 11.14 12.17
C ARG A 107 3.80 10.74 10.76
N TYR A 108 4.48 11.36 9.80
CA TYR A 108 4.48 10.91 8.40
C TYR A 108 5.61 9.90 8.20
N PHE A 109 5.38 8.91 7.36
CA PHE A 109 6.35 7.86 7.08
C PHE A 109 6.26 7.37 5.64
N ASN A 110 7.34 6.78 5.14
CA ASN A 110 7.31 6.01 3.90
C ASN A 110 6.65 4.66 4.18
N ALA A 111 5.66 4.31 3.39
CA ALA A 111 4.87 3.12 3.58
C ALA A 111 5.17 2.07 2.52
N GLU A 112 5.37 0.83 2.96
CA GLU A 112 5.35 -0.34 2.12
C GLU A 112 4.24 -1.27 2.63
N VAL A 113 3.31 -1.60 1.74
CA VAL A 113 2.14 -2.42 2.07
C VAL A 113 2.15 -3.67 1.19
N SER A 114 2.03 -4.84 1.80
CA SER A 114 1.96 -6.10 1.09
C SER A 114 0.89 -7.00 1.68
N ARG A 115 0.23 -7.76 0.82
CA ARG A 115 -0.77 -8.74 1.23
C ARG A 115 -0.25 -10.15 1.02
N ALA A 116 -0.51 -11.03 1.98
CA ALA A 116 -0.34 -12.46 1.87
C ALA A 116 -1.60 -13.14 2.43
N GLY A 117 -2.50 -13.53 1.54
CA GLY A 117 -3.80 -14.10 1.91
C GLY A 117 -4.66 -13.16 2.76
N ASN A 118 -4.91 -13.53 4.02
CA ASN A 118 -5.70 -12.75 4.97
C ASN A 118 -4.85 -11.89 5.92
N ARG A 119 -3.60 -11.62 5.56
CA ARG A 119 -2.70 -10.76 6.34
C ARG A 119 -2.21 -9.60 5.48
N LEU A 120 -2.28 -8.40 6.04
CA LEU A 120 -1.74 -7.20 5.44
C LEU A 120 -0.55 -6.73 6.26
N ARG A 121 0.63 -6.75 5.67
CA ARG A 121 1.86 -6.25 6.31
C ARG A 121 2.07 -4.81 5.92
N ILE A 122 2.29 -3.97 6.90
CA ILE A 122 2.58 -2.55 6.71
C ILE A 122 3.91 -2.25 7.37
N LYS A 123 4.88 -1.84 6.56
CA LYS A 123 6.18 -1.37 7.00
C LYS A 123 6.22 0.13 6.84
N GLY A 124 6.38 0.83 7.93
CA GLY A 124 6.55 2.28 7.96
C GLY A 124 7.98 2.64 8.34
N CYS A 125 8.60 3.52 7.56
CA CYS A 125 9.95 3.99 7.81
C CYS A 125 9.99 5.51 7.92
N VAL A 126 10.65 6.00 8.97
CA VAL A 126 11.03 7.39 9.15
C VAL A 126 12.55 7.44 9.14
N MET A 127 13.16 8.00 8.08
CA MET A 127 14.60 7.93 7.85
C MET A 127 15.09 6.47 7.85
N LEU A 128 15.97 6.09 8.76
CA LEU A 128 16.52 4.72 8.88
C LEU A 128 15.74 3.82 9.84
N PHE A 129 14.73 4.34 10.52
CA PHE A 129 13.95 3.60 11.49
C PHE A 129 12.68 3.07 10.85
N CYS A 130 12.51 1.74 10.85
CA CYS A 130 11.35 1.07 10.28
C CYS A 130 10.64 0.25 11.35
N ARG A 131 9.30 0.22 11.25
CA ARG A 131 8.43 -0.65 12.04
C ARG A 131 7.49 -1.39 11.09
N THR A 132 7.30 -2.68 11.34
CA THR A 132 6.34 -3.51 10.60
C THR A 132 5.22 -3.97 11.52
N VAL A 133 3.98 -3.81 11.08
CA VAL A 133 2.78 -4.31 11.73
C VAL A 133 2.00 -5.21 10.78
N THR A 134 1.13 -6.06 11.32
CA THR A 134 0.28 -6.96 10.54
C THR A 134 -1.18 -6.69 10.89
N TRP A 135 -1.97 -6.35 9.88
CA TRP A 135 -3.40 -6.15 10.00
C TRP A 135 -4.18 -7.36 9.47
N THR A 136 -5.39 -7.54 9.96
CA THR A 136 -6.28 -8.65 9.58
C THR A 136 -7.54 -8.12 8.90
N PRO A 137 -8.22 -8.91 8.08
CA PRO A 137 -9.49 -8.51 7.48
C PRO A 137 -10.52 -8.12 8.54
N ALA A 138 -11.31 -7.11 8.21
CA ALA A 138 -12.38 -6.63 9.07
C ALA A 138 -13.63 -7.54 8.96
#